data_83036b4793a5b9b60f0d3677c02a2639
#
_entry.id   83036b4793a5b9b60f0d3677c02a2639
#
_cell.length_a   1.000
_cell.length_b   1.000
_cell.length_c   1.000
_cell.angle_alpha   90.00
_cell.angle_beta   90.00
_cell.angle_gamma   90.00
#
_symmetry.space_group_name_H-M   'P 1'
#
loop_
_entity.id
_entity.type
_entity.pdbx_description
1 polymer ?
#
loop_
_entity_poly.entity_id
_entity_poly.type
_entity_poly.pdbx_seq_one_letter_code
_entity_poly.pdbx_strand_id
1 'polypeptide(L)'
;MRNRLILLPGWGLGVSPLEPLANALHGLNEHLRVQIEPLPVLDSSDVGEWLDELDATLPDNVWLGGWSLGGMLASELAARRGERCCGLLTLASNPCFVAHDSWPHGMPAETFDAFLAGCHADSQVTLKRFGLLCAKGAADPRGLSRLLVSGAPNTPPSVLMPGLELLAQLDTRAALQAFRGPQLHLFAGLDGLVPAEAASDLLALLPDVEVGLIEQAGHAFLLEDPHGVAGAIQAFLYECVDD
;
A
#
# COMPACT_ATOMS: atom_id res chain seq x y z
N MET A 1 11.60 8.05 -20.20
CA MET A 1 11.01 6.70 -20.25
C MET A 1 10.16 6.48 -19.02
N ARG A 2 8.91 6.99 -19.04
CA ARG A 2 7.95 6.90 -17.90
C ARG A 2 7.13 5.59 -17.93
N ASN A 3 7.71 4.49 -18.39
CA ASN A 3 7.01 3.22 -18.63
C ASN A 3 7.41 2.10 -17.65
N ARG A 4 7.90 2.46 -16.48
CA ARG A 4 8.25 1.50 -15.42
C ARG A 4 7.51 1.84 -14.13
N LEU A 5 6.80 0.86 -13.60
CA LEU A 5 6.07 0.95 -12.33
C LEU A 5 6.68 -0.06 -11.35
N ILE A 6 7.07 0.42 -10.18
CA ILE A 6 7.46 -0.41 -9.04
C ILE A 6 6.30 -0.48 -8.07
N LEU A 7 5.90 -1.68 -7.66
CA LEU A 7 4.85 -1.93 -6.68
C LEU A 7 5.44 -2.55 -5.41
N LEU A 8 5.18 -1.92 -4.27
CA LEU A 8 5.56 -2.42 -2.94
C LEU A 8 4.37 -3.13 -2.27
N PRO A 9 4.58 -4.32 -1.67
CA PRO A 9 3.50 -5.06 -1.02
C PRO A 9 3.12 -4.50 0.34
N GLY A 10 1.98 -4.97 0.88
CA GLY A 10 1.58 -4.73 2.24
C GLY A 10 2.38 -5.53 3.27
N TRP A 11 2.17 -5.22 4.55
CA TRP A 11 2.84 -5.88 5.66
C TRP A 11 2.57 -7.40 5.69
N GLY A 12 3.64 -8.19 5.83
CA GLY A 12 3.61 -9.60 6.18
C GLY A 12 3.10 -10.58 5.12
N LEU A 13 2.47 -10.11 4.03
CA LEU A 13 1.82 -10.96 3.03
C LEU A 13 2.68 -11.25 1.78
N GLY A 14 3.83 -10.60 1.68
CA GLY A 14 4.75 -10.79 0.55
C GLY A 14 4.25 -10.22 -0.77
N VAL A 15 4.87 -10.63 -1.86
CA VAL A 15 4.64 -10.06 -3.19
C VAL A 15 3.45 -10.67 -3.94
N SER A 16 3.07 -11.91 -3.60
CA SER A 16 2.06 -12.67 -4.35
C SER A 16 0.69 -11.98 -4.48
N PRO A 17 0.20 -11.18 -3.50
CA PRO A 17 -1.05 -10.45 -3.67
C PRO A 17 -1.05 -9.41 -4.80
N LEU A 18 0.13 -8.91 -5.20
CA LEU A 18 0.27 -7.93 -6.28
C LEU A 18 0.41 -8.55 -7.68
N GLU A 19 0.71 -9.85 -7.77
CA GLU A 19 0.94 -10.52 -9.06
C GLU A 19 -0.27 -10.46 -10.02
N PRO A 20 -1.53 -10.67 -9.60
CA PRO A 20 -2.68 -10.55 -10.49
C PRO A 20 -2.83 -9.14 -11.06
N LEU A 21 -2.60 -8.11 -10.26
CA LEU A 21 -2.63 -6.72 -10.72
C LEU A 21 -1.50 -6.43 -11.71
N ALA A 22 -0.28 -6.87 -11.42
CA ALA A 22 0.86 -6.70 -12.32
C ALA A 22 0.63 -7.37 -13.67
N ASN A 23 0.05 -8.58 -13.68
CA ASN A 23 -0.32 -9.30 -14.89
C ASN A 23 -1.43 -8.58 -15.68
N ALA A 24 -2.44 -8.05 -15.00
CA ALA A 24 -3.52 -7.30 -15.62
C ALA A 24 -3.01 -5.99 -16.27
N LEU A 25 -2.12 -5.26 -15.58
CA LEU A 25 -1.46 -4.06 -16.12
C LEU A 25 -0.62 -4.36 -17.35
N HIS A 26 0.15 -5.45 -17.32
CA HIS A 26 0.94 -5.88 -18.47
C HIS A 26 0.04 -6.28 -19.65
N GLY A 27 -1.10 -6.93 -19.37
CA GLY A 27 -2.09 -7.29 -20.40
C GLY A 27 -2.75 -6.08 -21.07
N LEU A 28 -2.91 -4.97 -20.35
CA LEU A 28 -3.47 -3.71 -20.89
C LEU A 28 -2.42 -2.90 -21.67
N ASN A 29 -1.15 -2.96 -21.26
CA ASN A 29 -0.08 -2.18 -21.87
C ASN A 29 1.25 -2.97 -21.82
N GLU A 30 1.57 -3.64 -22.93
CA GLU A 30 2.80 -4.42 -23.08
C GLU A 30 4.10 -3.60 -22.96
N HIS A 31 4.01 -2.28 -23.07
CA HIS A 31 5.16 -1.38 -22.92
C HIS A 31 5.37 -0.96 -21.46
N LEU A 32 4.37 -1.12 -20.57
CA LEU A 32 4.50 -0.84 -19.15
C LEU A 32 5.23 -2.00 -18.45
N ARG A 33 6.39 -1.73 -17.92
CA ARG A 33 7.16 -2.69 -17.13
C ARG A 33 6.77 -2.58 -15.67
N VAL A 34 5.96 -3.51 -15.19
CA VAL A 34 5.59 -3.61 -13.77
C VAL A 34 6.55 -4.54 -13.06
N GLN A 35 7.15 -4.08 -11.98
CA GLN A 35 8.02 -4.84 -11.10
C GLN A 35 7.44 -4.79 -9.68
N ILE A 36 7.28 -5.94 -9.06
CA ILE A 36 6.93 -6.03 -7.64
C ILE A 36 8.22 -6.21 -6.87
N GLU A 37 8.49 -5.29 -5.94
CA GLU A 37 9.69 -5.34 -5.11
C GLU A 37 9.30 -5.70 -3.68
N PRO A 38 9.91 -6.73 -3.07
CA PRO A 38 9.62 -7.06 -1.67
C PRO A 38 10.00 -5.91 -0.74
N LEU A 39 9.34 -5.84 0.41
CA LEU A 39 9.75 -4.90 1.45
C LEU A 39 11.15 -5.27 1.99
N PRO A 40 11.94 -4.27 2.43
CA PRO A 40 13.22 -4.51 3.08
C PRO A 40 13.11 -5.48 4.26
N VAL A 41 14.16 -6.28 4.46
CA VAL A 41 14.28 -7.21 5.59
C VAL A 41 15.21 -6.57 6.61
N LEU A 42 14.64 -5.76 7.49
CA LEU A 42 15.37 -5.04 8.53
C LEU A 42 14.85 -5.46 9.92
N ASP A 43 15.71 -5.39 10.92
CA ASP A 43 15.39 -5.59 12.34
C ASP A 43 15.13 -4.27 13.08
N SER A 44 14.94 -3.20 12.33
CA SER A 44 14.70 -1.82 12.78
C SER A 44 13.38 -1.31 12.23
N SER A 45 12.66 -0.52 13.03
CA SER A 45 11.49 0.26 12.60
C SER A 45 11.81 1.72 12.28
N ASP A 46 13.08 2.06 12.10
CA ASP A 46 13.49 3.40 11.66
C ASP A 46 13.13 3.62 10.19
N VAL A 47 12.27 4.61 9.94
CA VAL A 47 11.80 4.95 8.59
C VAL A 47 12.96 5.30 7.65
N GLY A 48 13.99 5.99 8.19
CA GLY A 48 15.17 6.39 7.40
C GLY A 48 15.90 5.19 6.84
N GLU A 49 16.13 4.14 7.64
CA GLU A 49 16.80 2.91 7.22
C GLU A 49 16.01 2.17 6.12
N TRP A 50 14.67 2.09 6.25
CA TRP A 50 13.81 1.48 5.23
C TRP A 50 13.86 2.25 3.91
N LEU A 51 13.85 3.59 3.99
CA LEU A 51 13.92 4.43 2.80
C LEU A 51 15.32 4.40 2.17
N ASP A 52 16.39 4.30 2.96
CA ASP A 52 17.76 4.17 2.45
C ASP A 52 17.93 2.88 1.65
N GLU A 53 17.42 1.76 2.16
CA GLU A 53 17.46 0.46 1.47
C GLU A 53 16.64 0.49 0.18
N LEU A 54 15.41 1.04 0.23
CA LEU A 54 14.57 1.18 -0.96
C LEU A 54 15.18 2.12 -2.00
N ASP A 55 15.76 3.25 -1.58
CA ASP A 55 16.37 4.21 -2.50
C ASP A 55 17.64 3.66 -3.16
N ALA A 56 18.39 2.80 -2.44
CA ALA A 56 19.59 2.15 -2.98
C ALA A 56 19.27 1.01 -3.97
N THR A 57 18.16 0.32 -3.79
CA THR A 57 17.79 -0.86 -4.59
C THR A 57 16.92 -0.52 -5.79
N LEU A 58 16.05 0.49 -5.68
CA LEU A 58 15.08 0.83 -6.72
C LEU A 58 15.65 1.84 -7.73
N PRO A 59 15.37 1.65 -9.02
CA PRO A 59 15.85 2.58 -10.05
C PRO A 59 15.19 3.95 -9.95
N ASP A 60 15.87 4.97 -10.47
CA ASP A 60 15.33 6.31 -10.66
C ASP A 60 14.41 6.38 -11.89
N ASN A 61 13.62 7.48 -11.95
CA ASN A 61 12.72 7.81 -13.06
C ASN A 61 11.68 6.72 -13.33
N VAL A 62 11.05 6.23 -12.24
CA VAL A 62 9.98 5.24 -12.25
C VAL A 62 8.75 5.79 -11.56
N TRP A 63 7.59 5.20 -11.86
CA TRP A 63 6.41 5.31 -11.02
C TRP A 63 6.61 4.46 -9.77
N LEU A 64 6.31 5.03 -8.62
CA LEU A 64 6.29 4.29 -7.35
C LEU A 64 4.85 4.02 -6.97
N GLY A 65 4.58 2.82 -6.54
CA GLY A 65 3.27 2.47 -6.03
C GLY A 65 3.35 1.43 -4.92
N GLY A 66 2.25 1.25 -4.20
CA GLY A 66 2.22 0.24 -3.18
C GLY A 66 0.84 0.00 -2.59
N TRP A 67 0.69 -1.16 -2.00
CA TRP A 67 -0.49 -1.59 -1.29
C TRP A 67 -0.27 -1.48 0.22
N SER A 68 -1.22 -0.83 0.93
CA SER A 68 -1.18 -0.73 2.40
C SER A 68 0.15 -0.08 2.88
N LEU A 69 0.95 -0.75 3.72
CA LEU A 69 2.28 -0.28 4.15
C LEU A 69 3.18 0.08 2.96
N GLY A 70 3.14 -0.72 1.89
CA GLY A 70 3.90 -0.43 0.67
C GLY A 70 3.56 0.91 0.04
N GLY A 71 2.29 1.33 0.12
CA GLY A 71 1.84 2.65 -0.34
C GLY A 71 2.36 3.79 0.55
N MET A 72 2.42 3.59 1.86
CA MET A 72 3.01 4.56 2.79
C MET A 72 4.51 4.76 2.51
N LEU A 73 5.25 3.66 2.35
CA LEU A 73 6.68 3.70 2.00
C LEU A 73 6.93 4.32 0.62
N ALA A 74 6.08 4.00 -0.37
CA ALA A 74 6.15 4.60 -1.69
C ALA A 74 5.93 6.13 -1.63
N SER A 75 5.04 6.60 -0.75
CA SER A 75 4.76 8.03 -0.54
C SER A 75 5.98 8.77 0.03
N GLU A 76 6.60 8.22 1.06
CA GLU A 76 7.82 8.78 1.66
C GLU A 76 8.99 8.79 0.65
N LEU A 77 9.16 7.69 -0.08
CA LEU A 77 10.22 7.58 -1.08
C LEU A 77 9.99 8.53 -2.27
N ALA A 78 8.75 8.72 -2.71
CA ALA A 78 8.41 9.65 -3.78
C ALA A 78 8.75 11.09 -3.39
N ALA A 79 8.40 11.51 -2.16
CA ALA A 79 8.77 12.82 -1.66
C ALA A 79 10.28 13.01 -1.55
N ARG A 80 11.00 12.01 -1.04
CA ARG A 80 12.47 12.01 -0.93
C ARG A 80 13.15 12.12 -2.31
N ARG A 81 12.61 11.44 -3.32
CA ARG A 81 13.15 11.45 -4.69
C ARG A 81 12.80 12.70 -5.49
N GLY A 82 11.65 13.31 -5.20
CA GLY A 82 11.18 14.47 -5.95
C GLY A 82 11.13 14.18 -7.46
N GLU A 83 11.82 14.96 -8.27
CA GLU A 83 11.84 14.82 -9.74
C GLU A 83 12.41 13.48 -10.25
N ARG A 84 13.10 12.72 -9.41
CA ARG A 84 13.57 11.36 -9.75
C ARG A 84 12.45 10.29 -9.66
N CYS A 85 11.25 10.69 -9.25
CA CYS A 85 10.05 9.86 -9.23
C CYS A 85 9.04 10.40 -10.26
N CYS A 86 8.53 9.53 -11.13
CA CYS A 86 7.60 9.94 -12.19
C CYS A 86 6.19 10.22 -11.68
N GLY A 87 5.78 9.60 -10.59
CA GLY A 87 4.46 9.73 -9.95
C GLY A 87 4.23 8.64 -8.92
N LEU A 88 3.12 8.74 -8.20
CA LEU A 88 2.78 7.92 -7.05
C LEU A 88 1.42 7.24 -7.22
N LEU A 89 1.33 5.96 -6.86
CA LEU A 89 0.09 5.17 -6.84
C LEU A 89 -0.07 4.50 -5.47
N THR A 90 -1.14 4.76 -4.73
CA THR A 90 -1.40 4.04 -3.48
C THR A 90 -2.70 3.25 -3.54
N LEU A 91 -2.68 2.03 -3.02
CA LEU A 91 -3.79 1.08 -3.04
C LEU A 91 -4.12 0.69 -1.59
N ALA A 92 -5.31 1.00 -1.12
CA ALA A 92 -5.75 0.74 0.26
C ALA A 92 -4.69 1.19 1.29
N SER A 93 -4.14 2.38 1.12
CA SER A 93 -3.10 2.96 1.96
C SER A 93 -3.60 4.22 2.63
N ASN A 94 -3.38 4.36 3.93
CA ASN A 94 -3.79 5.52 4.71
C ASN A 94 -2.56 6.37 5.05
N PRO A 95 -2.61 7.69 4.94
CA PRO A 95 -1.51 8.56 5.38
C PRO A 95 -1.02 8.31 6.82
N CYS A 96 -1.95 8.04 7.75
CA CYS A 96 -1.66 7.55 9.09
C CYS A 96 -2.50 6.30 9.31
N PHE A 97 -1.84 5.16 9.54
CA PHE A 97 -2.56 3.90 9.71
C PHE A 97 -3.31 3.85 11.04
N VAL A 98 -2.72 4.37 12.12
CA VAL A 98 -3.33 4.45 13.45
C VAL A 98 -3.98 5.81 13.63
N ALA A 99 -5.23 5.81 14.12
CA ALA A 99 -5.98 7.03 14.38
C ALA A 99 -5.37 7.85 15.52
N HIS A 100 -5.37 9.17 15.33
CA HIS A 100 -5.00 10.14 16.37
C HIS A 100 -5.76 11.47 16.15
N ASP A 101 -5.65 12.43 17.08
CA ASP A 101 -6.47 13.65 17.10
C ASP A 101 -6.46 14.44 15.79
N SER A 102 -5.33 14.51 15.10
CA SER A 102 -5.20 15.24 13.83
C SER A 102 -5.45 14.37 12.58
N TRP A 103 -5.72 13.06 12.76
CA TRP A 103 -6.11 12.11 11.72
C TRP A 103 -7.03 11.03 12.30
N PRO A 104 -8.34 11.29 12.44
CA PRO A 104 -9.25 10.42 13.17
C PRO A 104 -9.67 9.16 12.40
N HIS A 105 -9.56 9.16 11.07
CA HIS A 105 -9.97 8.05 10.21
C HIS A 105 -8.80 7.09 9.92
N GLY A 106 -8.25 6.53 11.00
CA GLY A 106 -7.31 5.42 11.01
C GLY A 106 -7.85 4.24 11.81
N MET A 107 -7.05 3.18 11.95
CA MET A 107 -7.35 2.08 12.87
C MET A 107 -7.34 2.62 14.31
N PRO A 108 -8.36 2.31 15.16
CA PRO A 108 -8.34 2.72 16.56
C PRO A 108 -7.07 2.23 17.26
N ALA A 109 -6.41 3.11 18.02
CA ALA A 109 -5.12 2.82 18.69
C ALA A 109 -5.19 1.56 19.57
N GLU A 110 -6.25 1.40 20.36
CA GLU A 110 -6.45 0.20 21.20
C GLU A 110 -6.53 -1.09 20.38
N THR A 111 -7.13 -1.02 19.17
CA THR A 111 -7.20 -2.17 18.26
C THR A 111 -5.82 -2.52 17.71
N PHE A 112 -5.04 -1.50 17.36
CA PHE A 112 -3.67 -1.69 16.88
C PHE A 112 -2.75 -2.23 17.98
N ASP A 113 -2.84 -1.70 19.20
CA ASP A 113 -2.06 -2.17 20.37
C ASP A 113 -2.33 -3.65 20.68
N ALA A 114 -3.60 -4.07 20.61
CA ALA A 114 -3.96 -5.48 20.77
C ALA A 114 -3.40 -6.35 19.63
N PHE A 115 -3.32 -5.80 18.43
CA PHE A 115 -2.73 -6.49 17.28
C PHE A 115 -1.21 -6.62 17.43
N LEU A 116 -0.53 -5.57 17.85
CA LEU A 116 0.91 -5.56 18.14
C LEU A 116 1.26 -6.55 19.24
N ALA A 117 0.54 -6.53 20.36
CA ALA A 117 0.71 -7.49 21.45
C ALA A 117 0.47 -8.95 20.99
N GLY A 118 -0.52 -9.17 20.14
CA GLY A 118 -0.78 -10.46 19.52
C GLY A 118 0.39 -10.94 18.66
N CYS A 119 1.02 -10.05 17.89
CA CYS A 119 2.16 -10.36 17.05
C CYS A 119 3.41 -10.76 17.87
N HIS A 120 3.63 -10.09 19.00
CA HIS A 120 4.66 -10.48 19.96
C HIS A 120 4.42 -11.88 20.56
N ALA A 121 3.16 -12.22 20.87
CA ALA A 121 2.81 -13.51 21.45
C ALA A 121 2.88 -14.66 20.43
N ASP A 122 2.31 -14.48 19.25
CA ASP A 122 2.28 -15.43 18.14
C ASP A 122 2.06 -14.72 16.81
N SER A 123 3.14 -14.47 16.10
CA SER A 123 3.11 -13.76 14.82
C SER A 123 2.34 -14.51 13.73
N GLN A 124 2.35 -15.85 13.74
CA GLN A 124 1.64 -16.66 12.75
C GLN A 124 0.10 -16.61 12.95
N VAL A 125 -0.35 -16.65 14.20
CA VAL A 125 -1.77 -16.44 14.52
C VAL A 125 -2.20 -15.03 14.17
N THR A 126 -1.35 -14.04 14.43
CA THR A 126 -1.63 -12.64 14.11
C THR A 126 -1.69 -12.41 12.61
N LEU A 127 -0.78 -13.00 11.83
CA LEU A 127 -0.81 -12.92 10.38
C LEU A 127 -2.10 -13.53 9.78
N LYS A 128 -2.59 -14.63 10.35
CA LYS A 128 -3.88 -15.22 9.95
C LYS A 128 -5.05 -14.29 10.25
N ARG A 129 -5.04 -13.62 11.42
CA ARG A 129 -6.06 -12.59 11.76
C ARG A 129 -5.99 -11.40 10.83
N PHE A 130 -4.78 -10.96 10.48
CA PHE A 130 -4.56 -9.90 9.50
C PHE A 130 -5.13 -10.26 8.13
N GLY A 131 -4.86 -11.46 7.63
CA GLY A 131 -5.46 -11.95 6.38
C GLY A 131 -6.99 -11.97 6.39
N LEU A 132 -7.63 -12.23 7.55
CA LEU A 132 -9.08 -12.14 7.70
C LEU A 132 -9.57 -10.68 7.66
N LEU A 133 -8.83 -9.75 8.24
CA LEU A 133 -9.14 -8.31 8.19
C LEU A 133 -8.98 -7.77 6.76
N CYS A 134 -7.91 -8.14 6.05
CA CYS A 134 -7.72 -7.78 4.64
C CYS A 134 -8.84 -8.32 3.73
N ALA A 135 -9.39 -9.48 4.06
CA ALA A 135 -10.46 -10.11 3.30
C ALA A 135 -11.86 -9.64 3.69
N LYS A 136 -12.00 -8.82 4.74
CA LYS A 136 -13.30 -8.27 5.16
C LYS A 136 -13.86 -7.40 4.04
N GLY A 137 -15.15 -7.55 3.76
CA GLY A 137 -15.84 -6.86 2.66
C GLY A 137 -15.75 -7.57 1.31
N ALA A 138 -14.93 -8.60 1.18
CA ALA A 138 -14.80 -9.39 -0.04
C ALA A 138 -16.04 -10.28 -0.30
N ALA A 139 -16.25 -10.66 -1.56
CA ALA A 139 -17.33 -11.59 -1.95
C ALA A 139 -17.15 -12.99 -1.33
N ASP A 140 -15.90 -13.49 -1.23
CA ASP A 140 -15.53 -14.71 -0.48
C ASP A 140 -14.41 -14.42 0.53
N PRO A 141 -14.72 -13.87 1.72
CA PRO A 141 -13.69 -13.49 2.68
C PRO A 141 -12.83 -14.67 3.17
N ARG A 142 -13.42 -15.88 3.26
CA ARG A 142 -12.66 -17.05 3.71
C ARG A 142 -11.70 -17.58 2.65
N GLY A 143 -12.12 -17.59 1.39
CA GLY A 143 -11.29 -17.96 0.26
C GLY A 143 -10.14 -17.00 0.08
N LEU A 144 -10.44 -15.70 0.08
CA LEU A 144 -9.46 -14.63 -0.06
C LEU A 144 -8.44 -14.62 1.09
N SER A 145 -8.90 -14.75 2.35
CA SER A 145 -8.00 -14.84 3.51
C SER A 145 -7.06 -16.05 3.42
N ARG A 146 -7.56 -17.22 2.98
CA ARG A 146 -6.70 -18.40 2.77
C ARG A 146 -5.67 -18.15 1.67
N LEU A 147 -6.06 -17.52 0.57
CA LEU A 147 -5.16 -17.17 -0.53
C LEU A 147 -4.03 -16.26 -0.02
N LEU A 148 -4.37 -15.18 0.67
CA LEU A 148 -3.43 -14.22 1.24
C LEU A 148 -2.41 -14.90 2.18
N VAL A 149 -2.89 -15.70 3.12
CA VAL A 149 -2.03 -16.35 4.13
C VAL A 149 -1.21 -17.48 3.54
N SER A 150 -1.74 -18.26 2.59
CA SER A 150 -1.01 -19.35 1.95
C SER A 150 0.12 -18.86 1.04
N GLY A 151 -0.02 -17.67 0.46
CA GLY A 151 1.00 -17.02 -0.36
C GLY A 151 2.01 -16.20 0.45
N ALA A 152 1.74 -16.00 1.75
CA ALA A 152 2.65 -15.24 2.61
C ALA A 152 3.98 -15.98 2.83
N PRO A 153 5.11 -15.27 2.81
CA PRO A 153 6.40 -15.85 3.11
C PRO A 153 6.46 -16.31 4.58
N ASN A 154 7.27 -17.34 4.85
CA ASN A 154 7.53 -17.77 6.24
C ASN A 154 8.51 -16.78 6.90
N THR A 155 8.00 -15.61 7.25
CA THR A 155 8.82 -14.52 7.80
C THR A 155 8.92 -14.65 9.31
N PRO A 156 10.14 -14.61 9.89
CA PRO A 156 10.34 -14.68 11.33
C PRO A 156 9.78 -13.44 12.03
N PRO A 157 9.41 -13.53 13.34
CA PRO A 157 8.90 -12.40 14.11
C PRO A 157 9.84 -11.19 14.12
N SER A 158 11.14 -11.40 14.13
CA SER A 158 12.17 -10.35 14.10
C SER A 158 12.13 -9.47 12.85
N VAL A 159 11.49 -9.93 11.77
CA VAL A 159 11.30 -9.17 10.54
C VAL A 159 9.87 -8.61 10.44
N LEU A 160 8.87 -9.35 10.97
CA LEU A 160 7.48 -8.89 10.96
C LEU A 160 7.24 -7.71 11.91
N MET A 161 7.85 -7.75 13.10
CA MET A 161 7.64 -6.72 14.13
C MET A 161 8.07 -5.33 13.70
N PRO A 162 9.29 -5.10 13.17
CA PRO A 162 9.71 -3.79 12.71
C PRO A 162 8.77 -3.18 11.67
N GLY A 163 8.28 -3.97 10.71
CA GLY A 163 7.31 -3.51 9.72
C GLY A 163 5.95 -3.13 10.32
N LEU A 164 5.51 -3.84 11.39
CA LEU A 164 4.28 -3.50 12.09
C LEU A 164 4.44 -2.22 12.92
N GLU A 165 5.57 -2.06 13.61
CA GLU A 165 5.90 -0.84 14.34
C GLU A 165 6.03 0.36 13.41
N LEU A 166 6.66 0.17 12.24
CA LEU A 166 6.75 1.18 11.20
C LEU A 166 5.36 1.64 10.73
N LEU A 167 4.43 0.70 10.52
CA LEU A 167 3.05 1.00 10.14
C LEU A 167 2.34 1.92 11.15
N ALA A 168 2.67 1.78 12.45
CA ALA A 168 2.13 2.64 13.50
C ALA A 168 2.75 4.04 13.53
N GLN A 169 4.02 4.17 13.14
CA GLN A 169 4.80 5.40 13.28
C GLN A 169 4.69 6.32 12.06
N LEU A 170 4.41 5.73 10.86
CA LEU A 170 4.36 6.50 9.63
C LEU A 170 3.21 7.51 9.63
N ASP A 171 3.57 8.76 9.36
CA ASP A 171 2.67 9.85 9.01
C ASP A 171 3.14 10.46 7.70
N THR A 172 2.55 10.00 6.61
CA THR A 172 2.98 10.36 5.25
C THR A 172 2.35 11.66 4.73
N ARG A 173 1.56 12.38 5.54
CA ARG A 173 0.85 13.60 5.12
C ARG A 173 1.80 14.67 4.59
N ALA A 174 2.91 14.90 5.29
CA ALA A 174 3.92 15.88 4.86
C ALA A 174 4.62 15.45 3.57
N ALA A 175 4.93 14.17 3.41
CA ALA A 175 5.53 13.60 2.22
C ALA A 175 4.61 13.76 1.01
N LEU A 176 3.32 13.40 1.16
CA LEU A 176 2.31 13.54 0.12
C LEU A 176 2.12 14.99 -0.34
N GLN A 177 2.13 15.96 0.60
CA GLN A 177 2.06 17.39 0.29
C GLN A 177 3.34 17.92 -0.37
N ALA A 178 4.50 17.36 -0.03
CA ALA A 178 5.79 17.78 -0.58
C ALA A 178 6.03 17.25 -2.00
N PHE A 179 5.50 16.07 -2.32
CA PHE A 179 5.66 15.46 -3.64
C PHE A 179 4.84 16.22 -4.69
N ARG A 180 5.48 16.69 -5.74
CA ARG A 180 4.89 17.53 -6.81
C ARG A 180 4.50 16.75 -8.06
N GLY A 181 4.86 15.46 -8.13
CA GLY A 181 4.46 14.60 -9.24
C GLY A 181 2.98 14.22 -9.16
N PRO A 182 2.43 13.62 -10.22
CA PRO A 182 1.06 13.13 -10.23
C PRO A 182 0.85 12.01 -9.21
N GLN A 183 -0.35 12.00 -8.58
CA GLN A 183 -0.70 11.05 -7.52
C GLN A 183 -2.09 10.46 -7.76
N LEU A 184 -2.21 9.13 -7.67
CA LEU A 184 -3.48 8.39 -7.64
C LEU A 184 -3.57 7.59 -6.35
N HIS A 185 -4.68 7.73 -5.63
CA HIS A 185 -4.96 7.03 -4.39
C HIS A 185 -6.27 6.25 -4.48
N LEU A 186 -6.22 4.92 -4.44
CA LEU A 186 -7.41 4.06 -4.49
C LEU A 186 -7.73 3.49 -3.11
N PHE A 187 -8.95 3.76 -2.66
CA PHE A 187 -9.51 3.27 -1.41
C PHE A 187 -10.63 2.26 -1.67
N ALA A 188 -11.04 1.53 -0.62
CA ALA A 188 -12.10 0.55 -0.67
C ALA A 188 -13.20 0.86 0.37
N GLY A 189 -14.47 0.82 -0.05
CA GLY A 189 -15.59 1.23 0.78
C GLY A 189 -15.92 0.26 1.93
N LEU A 190 -15.52 -1.01 1.81
CA LEU A 190 -15.75 -2.05 2.83
C LEU A 190 -14.44 -2.49 3.51
N ASP A 191 -13.40 -1.68 3.41
CA ASP A 191 -12.08 -1.97 3.99
C ASP A 191 -12.17 -2.13 5.52
N GLY A 192 -11.61 -3.22 6.03
CA GLY A 192 -11.59 -3.53 7.45
C GLY A 192 -10.41 -2.95 8.22
N LEU A 193 -9.45 -2.33 7.50
CA LEU A 193 -8.20 -1.81 8.03
C LEU A 193 -8.06 -0.29 7.82
N VAL A 194 -8.45 0.20 6.64
CA VAL A 194 -8.41 1.60 6.26
C VAL A 194 -9.84 2.11 6.09
N PRO A 195 -10.34 2.98 6.98
CA PRO A 195 -11.68 3.54 6.87
C PRO A 195 -11.88 4.29 5.54
N ALA A 196 -13.05 4.11 4.92
CA ALA A 196 -13.37 4.75 3.64
C ALA A 196 -13.35 6.29 3.74
N GLU A 197 -13.61 6.83 4.92
CA GLU A 197 -13.58 8.26 5.23
C GLU A 197 -12.19 8.87 5.03
N ALA A 198 -11.12 8.08 5.16
CA ALA A 198 -9.76 8.51 4.87
C ALA A 198 -9.57 9.02 3.43
N ALA A 199 -10.39 8.55 2.48
CA ALA A 199 -10.38 9.05 1.10
C ALA A 199 -10.80 10.53 1.03
N SER A 200 -11.83 10.91 1.78
CA SER A 200 -12.30 12.30 1.85
C SER A 200 -11.32 13.20 2.59
N ASP A 201 -10.69 12.68 3.66
CA ASP A 201 -9.66 13.42 4.40
C ASP A 201 -8.43 13.67 3.54
N LEU A 202 -8.04 12.67 2.75
CA LEU A 202 -6.90 12.81 1.84
C LEU A 202 -7.20 13.84 0.75
N LEU A 203 -8.39 13.81 0.16
CA LEU A 203 -8.79 14.80 -0.85
C LEU A 203 -8.86 16.22 -0.28
N ALA A 204 -9.27 16.36 0.99
CA ALA A 204 -9.24 17.65 1.69
C ALA A 204 -7.79 18.14 1.94
N LEU A 205 -6.86 17.21 2.18
CA LEU A 205 -5.43 17.50 2.39
C LEU A 205 -4.72 17.84 1.06
N LEU A 206 -5.12 17.20 -0.04
CA LEU A 206 -4.49 17.23 -1.36
C LEU A 206 -5.57 17.42 -2.44
N PRO A 207 -6.05 18.64 -2.68
CA PRO A 207 -7.17 18.87 -3.59
C PRO A 207 -6.86 18.62 -5.08
N ASP A 208 -5.56 18.58 -5.44
CA ASP A 208 -5.10 18.47 -6.82
C ASP A 208 -4.64 17.05 -7.20
N VAL A 209 -5.00 16.02 -6.39
CA VAL A 209 -4.67 14.62 -6.67
C VAL A 209 -5.92 13.81 -7.04
N GLU A 210 -5.70 12.66 -7.68
CA GLU A 210 -6.80 11.75 -7.96
C GLU A 210 -7.05 10.79 -6.79
N VAL A 211 -8.30 10.76 -6.31
CA VAL A 211 -8.75 9.85 -5.27
C VAL A 211 -9.95 9.06 -5.78
N GLY A 212 -9.80 7.73 -5.81
CA GLY A 212 -10.87 6.81 -6.18
C GLY A 212 -11.34 5.97 -5.00
N LEU A 213 -12.66 5.73 -4.90
CA LEU A 213 -13.27 4.83 -3.92
C LEU A 213 -13.99 3.68 -4.63
N ILE A 214 -13.56 2.44 -4.37
CA ILE A 214 -14.20 1.21 -4.87
C ILE A 214 -15.21 0.76 -3.81
N GLU A 215 -16.47 1.19 -3.95
CA GLU A 215 -17.50 1.12 -2.90
C GLU A 215 -17.75 -0.28 -2.35
N GLN A 216 -17.78 -1.31 -3.20
CA GLN A 216 -18.16 -2.68 -2.83
C GLN A 216 -16.94 -3.61 -2.66
N ALA A 217 -15.79 -3.07 -2.28
CA ALA A 217 -14.54 -3.81 -2.15
C ALA A 217 -13.91 -3.67 -0.77
N GLY A 218 -13.14 -4.69 -0.37
CA GLY A 218 -12.34 -4.71 0.86
C GLY A 218 -10.88 -4.32 0.62
N HIS A 219 -10.05 -4.44 1.65
CA HIS A 219 -8.62 -4.05 1.62
C HIS A 219 -7.81 -4.72 0.51
N ALA A 220 -8.17 -5.93 0.14
CA ALA A 220 -7.49 -6.71 -0.89
C ALA A 220 -8.20 -6.66 -2.27
N PHE A 221 -8.87 -5.55 -2.60
CA PHE A 221 -9.62 -5.36 -3.86
C PHE A 221 -8.79 -5.62 -5.12
N LEU A 222 -7.49 -5.41 -5.04
CA LEU A 222 -6.55 -5.69 -6.13
C LEU A 222 -6.47 -7.20 -6.51
N LEU A 223 -6.94 -8.09 -5.62
CA LEU A 223 -7.08 -9.53 -5.88
C LEU A 223 -8.47 -9.91 -6.36
N GLU A 224 -9.50 -9.16 -5.97
CA GLU A 224 -10.89 -9.44 -6.35
C GLU A 224 -11.21 -8.93 -7.75
N ASP A 225 -10.73 -7.73 -8.10
CA ASP A 225 -10.88 -7.14 -9.43
C ASP A 225 -9.56 -6.53 -9.94
N PRO A 226 -8.55 -7.36 -10.23
CA PRO A 226 -7.27 -6.86 -10.73
C PRO A 226 -7.38 -6.13 -12.08
N HIS A 227 -8.37 -6.48 -12.92
CA HIS A 227 -8.57 -5.84 -14.22
C HIS A 227 -9.21 -4.46 -14.09
N GLY A 228 -10.20 -4.28 -13.22
CA GLY A 228 -10.80 -2.97 -12.94
C GLY A 228 -9.79 -2.01 -12.32
N VAL A 229 -8.99 -2.49 -11.35
CA VAL A 229 -7.90 -1.70 -10.75
C VAL A 229 -6.83 -1.34 -11.78
N ALA A 230 -6.42 -2.30 -12.61
CA ALA A 230 -5.46 -2.04 -13.69
C ALA A 230 -6.00 -1.02 -14.70
N GLY A 231 -7.29 -1.06 -15.02
CA GLY A 231 -7.95 -0.09 -15.89
C GLY A 231 -7.89 1.33 -15.33
N ALA A 232 -8.18 1.51 -14.02
CA ALA A 232 -8.10 2.81 -13.36
C ALA A 232 -6.66 3.35 -13.34
N ILE A 233 -5.69 2.51 -12.98
CA ILE A 233 -4.27 2.89 -13.02
C ILE A 233 -3.85 3.27 -14.44
N GLN A 234 -4.23 2.49 -15.43
CA GLN A 234 -3.84 2.73 -16.83
C GLN A 234 -4.43 4.04 -17.36
N ALA A 235 -5.68 4.37 -17.03
CA ALA A 235 -6.33 5.64 -17.40
C ALA A 235 -5.53 6.83 -16.84
N PHE A 236 -5.22 6.79 -15.53
CA PHE A 236 -4.41 7.81 -14.88
C PHE A 236 -3.01 7.97 -15.50
N LEU A 237 -2.32 6.85 -15.79
CA LEU A 237 -1.00 6.91 -16.41
C LEU A 237 -1.03 7.54 -17.81
N TYR A 238 -2.11 7.35 -18.58
CA TYR A 238 -2.27 7.97 -19.90
C TYR A 238 -2.47 9.47 -19.80
N GLU A 239 -3.32 9.94 -18.89
CA GLU A 239 -3.58 11.37 -18.69
C GLU A 239 -2.31 12.12 -18.32
N CYS A 240 -1.43 11.51 -17.49
CA CYS A 240 -0.15 12.11 -17.10
C CYS A 240 0.94 12.12 -18.19
N VAL A 241 0.76 11.44 -19.32
CA VAL A 241 1.75 11.42 -20.42
C VAL A 241 1.44 12.49 -21.46
N ASP A 242 0.18 12.92 -21.55
CA ASP A 242 -0.29 13.88 -22.55
C ASP A 242 -0.12 15.35 -22.10
N ASP A 243 0.20 15.58 -20.81
CA ASP A 243 0.56 16.87 -20.21
C ASP A 243 2.11 17.07 -20.16
#